data_dfae4b23ebc44129dbff9c589573f491
#
_entry.id   dfae4b23ebc44129dbff9c589573f491
#
_cell.length_a   1.000
_cell.length_b   1.000
_cell.length_c   1.000
_cell.angle_alpha   90.00
_cell.angle_beta   90.00
_cell.angle_gamma   90.00
#
_symmetry.space_group_name_H-M   'P 1'
#
loop_
_entity.id
_entity.type
_entity.pdbx_description
1 polymer ?
#
loop_
_entity_poly.entity_id
_entity_poly.type
_entity_poly.pdbx_seq_one_letter_code
_entity_poly.pdbx_strand_id
1 'polypeptide(L)'
;MRKKRKTGAKRCMTAAFLMAVFLTGCTSERREQELVYRQTGIEAMQNGDYEGAVAAFDAALSCVLGTIGEVELDICYYKAAAQFAAGDAEGALATYDALIAYDDKDAAAYYSRGCLHLQRYEGEQAFADFASAVACDPDNYELYINIYQNLAAYNLIEEGKEYLNKAFEIKGDNAEKLTYRGELYLLLGEYDHAIGELTAALEKGSRRANLIMARVYDAQGDAASAETYYKAYAQDGKADSETMNALAELEMAKQNYTGALDYVNQGLAMEQVTNRRELMQNQIICLEYTADFNGAWQVVQEYMALYPSDAEVQREYVFLKSRQGDTAQEEHIEAEVQTGTEQAPQQ
;
A
#
# COMPACT_ATOMS: atom_id res chain seq x y z
N MET A 1 -62.83 -34.75 37.42
CA MET A 1 -62.38 -33.37 37.17
C MET A 1 -60.87 -33.32 37.23
N ARG A 2 -60.16 -33.04 36.11
CA ARG A 2 -58.75 -32.48 35.91
C ARG A 2 -58.16 -32.95 34.58
N LYS A 3 -58.63 -32.35 33.52
CA LYS A 3 -57.91 -32.35 32.20
C LYS A 3 -58.09 -30.97 31.57
N LYS A 4 -57.30 -30.01 32.00
CA LYS A 4 -57.12 -28.71 31.25
C LYS A 4 -55.94 -27.98 31.86
N ARG A 5 -54.67 -28.38 31.50
CA ARG A 5 -53.46 -27.55 31.72
C ARG A 5 -52.24 -28.07 30.95
N LYS A 6 -52.38 -28.52 29.73
CA LYS A 6 -51.22 -28.86 28.86
C LYS A 6 -51.16 -28.15 27.50
N THR A 7 -52.11 -27.28 27.17
CA THR A 7 -52.14 -26.58 25.88
C THR A 7 -51.50 -25.17 25.88
N GLY A 8 -51.32 -24.57 27.06
CA GLY A 8 -50.72 -23.23 27.16
C GLY A 8 -49.20 -23.22 27.04
N ALA A 9 -48.52 -24.22 27.61
CA ALA A 9 -47.04 -24.28 27.59
C ALA A 9 -46.43 -24.54 26.19
N LYS A 10 -47.12 -25.32 25.35
CA LYS A 10 -46.69 -25.60 23.99
C LYS A 10 -46.87 -24.41 23.06
N ARG A 11 -47.89 -23.56 23.25
CA ARG A 11 -48.10 -22.32 22.48
C ARG A 11 -47.12 -21.21 22.85
N CYS A 12 -46.70 -21.08 24.10
CA CYS A 12 -45.66 -20.16 24.53
C CYS A 12 -44.27 -20.55 24.01
N MET A 13 -43.93 -21.86 24.00
CA MET A 13 -42.65 -22.33 23.47
C MET A 13 -42.52 -22.14 21.94
N THR A 14 -43.61 -22.37 21.18
CA THR A 14 -43.60 -22.15 19.73
C THR A 14 -43.55 -20.66 19.36
N ALA A 15 -44.20 -19.78 20.13
CA ALA A 15 -44.11 -18.33 19.91
C ALA A 15 -42.74 -17.79 20.29
N ALA A 16 -42.11 -18.27 21.37
CA ALA A 16 -40.75 -17.89 21.76
C ALA A 16 -39.70 -18.42 20.75
N PHE A 17 -39.87 -19.62 20.21
CA PHE A 17 -38.99 -20.18 19.17
C PHE A 17 -39.14 -19.47 17.83
N LEU A 18 -40.36 -19.13 17.42
CA LEU A 18 -40.60 -18.30 16.21
C LEU A 18 -40.07 -16.89 16.39
N MET A 19 -40.18 -16.26 17.55
CA MET A 19 -39.60 -14.94 17.82
C MET A 19 -38.07 -14.99 17.81
N ALA A 20 -37.45 -16.05 18.36
CA ALA A 20 -36.01 -16.23 18.32
C ALA A 20 -35.49 -16.45 16.88
N VAL A 21 -36.22 -17.19 16.04
CA VAL A 21 -35.88 -17.42 14.63
C VAL A 21 -36.06 -16.13 13.81
N PHE A 22 -37.08 -15.31 14.09
CA PHE A 22 -37.22 -14.00 13.44
C PHE A 22 -36.15 -13.00 13.86
N LEU A 23 -35.75 -12.99 15.15
CA LEU A 23 -34.68 -12.13 15.64
C LEU A 23 -33.29 -12.54 15.07
N THR A 24 -33.02 -13.83 14.95
CA THR A 24 -31.78 -14.32 14.36
C THR A 24 -31.74 -14.10 12.84
N GLY A 25 -32.85 -14.21 12.11
CA GLY A 25 -32.96 -13.90 10.71
C GLY A 25 -32.69 -12.41 10.44
N CYS A 26 -33.35 -11.50 11.17
CA CYS A 26 -33.14 -10.07 11.04
C CYS A 26 -31.72 -9.62 11.40
N THR A 27 -31.05 -10.28 12.33
CA THR A 27 -29.65 -9.96 12.70
C THR A 27 -28.66 -10.44 11.63
N SER A 28 -28.89 -11.59 11.00
CA SER A 28 -28.03 -12.08 9.92
C SER A 28 -28.15 -11.21 8.65
N GLU A 29 -29.36 -10.82 8.28
CA GLU A 29 -29.58 -9.94 7.12
C GLU A 29 -28.92 -8.57 7.31
N ARG A 30 -29.00 -7.99 8.52
CA ARG A 30 -28.34 -6.70 8.82
C ARG A 30 -26.83 -6.82 8.82
N ARG A 31 -26.26 -7.90 9.32
CA ARG A 31 -24.82 -8.15 9.26
C ARG A 31 -24.34 -8.31 7.81
N GLU A 32 -25.11 -8.97 6.98
CA GLU A 32 -24.81 -9.09 5.57
C GLU A 32 -24.87 -7.72 4.86
N GLN A 33 -25.89 -6.90 5.16
CA GLN A 33 -25.99 -5.53 4.65
C GLN A 33 -24.83 -4.63 5.10
N GLU A 34 -24.39 -4.74 6.36
CA GLU A 34 -23.23 -4.03 6.89
C GLU A 34 -21.98 -4.32 6.06
N LEU A 35 -21.70 -5.61 5.82
CA LEU A 35 -20.54 -6.04 5.02
C LEU A 35 -20.65 -5.58 3.56
N VAL A 36 -21.85 -5.59 2.97
CA VAL A 36 -22.08 -5.06 1.63
C VAL A 36 -21.79 -3.56 1.58
N TYR A 37 -22.32 -2.78 2.53
CA TYR A 37 -22.04 -1.33 2.57
C TYR A 37 -20.57 -1.04 2.85
N ARG A 38 -19.89 -1.81 3.73
CA ARG A 38 -18.46 -1.71 3.94
C ARG A 38 -17.71 -1.91 2.62
N GLN A 39 -18.02 -2.96 1.88
CA GLN A 39 -17.38 -3.24 0.59
C GLN A 39 -17.66 -2.13 -0.43
N THR A 40 -18.91 -1.64 -0.50
CA THR A 40 -19.28 -0.49 -1.35
C THR A 40 -18.45 0.75 -1.02
N GLY A 41 -18.23 1.03 0.27
CA GLY A 41 -17.40 2.15 0.71
C GLY A 41 -15.93 1.99 0.29
N ILE A 42 -15.37 0.80 0.40
CA ILE A 42 -13.99 0.50 -0.04
C ILE A 42 -13.87 0.69 -1.56
N GLU A 43 -14.82 0.18 -2.35
CA GLU A 43 -14.85 0.35 -3.81
C GLU A 43 -15.00 1.82 -4.22
N ALA A 44 -15.82 2.60 -3.50
CA ALA A 44 -15.95 4.03 -3.72
C ALA A 44 -14.64 4.77 -3.45
N MET A 45 -13.90 4.43 -2.36
CA MET A 45 -12.56 4.98 -2.10
C MET A 45 -11.58 4.67 -3.23
N GLN A 46 -11.56 3.43 -3.72
CA GLN A 46 -10.69 3.01 -4.83
C GLN A 46 -10.97 3.79 -6.13
N ASN A 47 -12.22 4.20 -6.33
CA ASN A 47 -12.66 5.00 -7.48
C ASN A 47 -12.51 6.52 -7.25
N GLY A 48 -12.02 6.96 -6.09
CA GLY A 48 -11.89 8.37 -5.72
C GLY A 48 -13.21 9.06 -5.34
N ASP A 49 -14.31 8.30 -5.20
CA ASP A 49 -15.61 8.82 -4.71
C ASP A 49 -15.63 8.79 -3.17
N TYR A 50 -14.90 9.73 -2.57
CA TYR A 50 -14.75 9.78 -1.13
C TYR A 50 -16.04 10.16 -0.39
N GLU A 51 -16.88 11.02 -0.97
CA GLU A 51 -18.18 11.36 -0.39
C GLU A 51 -19.14 10.15 -0.42
N GLY A 52 -19.16 9.41 -1.53
CA GLY A 52 -19.89 8.15 -1.66
C GLY A 52 -19.37 7.09 -0.68
N ALA A 53 -18.06 7.02 -0.46
CA ALA A 53 -17.45 6.14 0.53
C ALA A 53 -17.92 6.46 1.94
N VAL A 54 -17.89 7.72 2.37
CA VAL A 54 -18.39 8.14 3.69
C VAL A 54 -19.85 7.76 3.88
N ALA A 55 -20.70 8.04 2.86
CA ALA A 55 -22.12 7.67 2.93
C ALA A 55 -22.33 6.14 3.06
N ALA A 56 -21.53 5.35 2.36
CA ALA A 56 -21.59 3.88 2.45
C ALA A 56 -21.13 3.37 3.82
N PHE A 57 -20.06 3.93 4.41
CA PHE A 57 -19.61 3.57 5.75
C PHE A 57 -20.63 3.99 6.83
N ASP A 58 -21.28 5.13 6.69
CA ASP A 58 -22.37 5.54 7.58
C ASP A 58 -23.56 4.58 7.47
N ALA A 59 -23.90 4.13 6.26
CA ALA A 59 -24.93 3.12 6.06
C ALA A 59 -24.54 1.78 6.73
N ALA A 60 -23.29 1.36 6.59
CA ALA A 60 -22.78 0.16 7.27
C ALA A 60 -22.91 0.26 8.79
N LEU A 61 -22.45 1.34 9.39
CA LEU A 61 -22.55 1.58 10.83
C LEU A 61 -24.00 1.68 11.32
N SER A 62 -24.94 2.13 10.47
CA SER A 62 -26.36 2.16 10.80
C SER A 62 -27.02 0.77 10.89
N CYS A 63 -26.38 -0.26 10.31
CA CYS A 63 -26.84 -1.65 10.37
C CYS A 63 -26.48 -2.32 11.69
N VAL A 64 -25.58 -1.74 12.49
CA VAL A 64 -25.04 -2.33 13.72
C VAL A 64 -26.12 -2.45 14.78
N LEU A 65 -26.29 -3.66 15.31
CA LEU A 65 -27.20 -3.96 16.43
C LEU A 65 -26.41 -4.61 17.56
N GLY A 66 -26.13 -3.87 18.60
CA GLY A 66 -25.50 -4.42 19.80
C GLY A 66 -24.08 -3.91 20.04
N THR A 67 -23.13 -4.83 20.26
CA THR A 67 -21.74 -4.50 20.56
C THR A 67 -20.94 -4.16 19.31
N ILE A 68 -20.13 -3.12 19.40
CA ILE A 68 -19.11 -2.80 18.40
C ILE A 68 -18.03 -3.88 18.47
N GLY A 69 -17.62 -4.41 17.32
CA GLY A 69 -16.56 -5.39 17.16
C GLY A 69 -15.48 -4.90 16.17
N GLU A 70 -14.59 -5.79 15.79
CA GLU A 70 -13.45 -5.47 14.90
C GLU A 70 -13.89 -4.89 13.55
N VAL A 71 -15.00 -5.38 12.98
CA VAL A 71 -15.49 -4.90 11.67
C VAL A 71 -15.99 -3.46 11.77
N GLU A 72 -16.70 -3.12 12.82
CA GLU A 72 -17.23 -1.78 13.02
C GLU A 72 -16.10 -0.76 13.31
N LEU A 73 -15.07 -1.18 14.05
CA LEU A 73 -13.87 -0.38 14.25
C LEU A 73 -13.12 -0.17 12.92
N ASP A 74 -12.93 -1.21 12.14
CA ASP A 74 -12.33 -1.14 10.80
C ASP A 74 -13.13 -0.19 9.87
N ILE A 75 -14.46 -0.24 9.87
CA ILE A 75 -15.32 0.70 9.14
C ILE A 75 -15.06 2.14 9.60
N CYS A 76 -14.88 2.39 10.89
CA CYS A 76 -14.57 3.73 11.41
C CYS A 76 -13.21 4.25 10.90
N TYR A 77 -12.19 3.39 10.81
CA TYR A 77 -10.90 3.76 10.22
C TYR A 77 -11.02 4.13 8.75
N TYR A 78 -11.71 3.31 7.94
CA TYR A 78 -11.97 3.63 6.54
C TYR A 78 -12.78 4.92 6.38
N LYS A 79 -13.80 5.10 7.24
CA LYS A 79 -14.62 6.33 7.23
C LYS A 79 -13.78 7.56 7.51
N ALA A 80 -12.92 7.55 8.52
CA ALA A 80 -12.04 8.67 8.85
C ALA A 80 -11.10 9.00 7.69
N ALA A 81 -10.52 7.98 7.05
CA ALA A 81 -9.67 8.16 5.87
C ALA A 81 -10.45 8.75 4.69
N ALA A 82 -11.68 8.28 4.43
CA ALA A 82 -12.54 8.80 3.38
C ALA A 82 -12.98 10.25 3.66
N GLN A 83 -13.34 10.58 4.91
CA GLN A 83 -13.68 11.94 5.33
C GLN A 83 -12.52 12.90 5.06
N PHE A 84 -11.31 12.50 5.46
CA PHE A 84 -10.13 13.33 5.21
C PHE A 84 -9.88 13.52 3.70
N ALA A 85 -9.95 12.46 2.91
CA ALA A 85 -9.76 12.52 1.46
C ALA A 85 -10.86 13.36 0.75
N ALA A 86 -12.08 13.40 1.31
CA ALA A 86 -13.17 14.27 0.87
C ALA A 86 -12.97 15.75 1.30
N GLY A 87 -11.93 16.06 2.09
CA GLY A 87 -11.69 17.40 2.63
C GLY A 87 -12.40 17.70 3.97
N ASP A 88 -13.11 16.73 4.55
CA ASP A 88 -13.76 16.84 5.87
C ASP A 88 -12.79 16.42 6.99
N ALA A 89 -11.77 17.22 7.23
CA ALA A 89 -10.77 16.98 8.26
C ALA A 89 -11.37 16.99 9.68
N GLU A 90 -12.37 17.83 9.94
CA GLU A 90 -13.04 17.89 11.26
C GLU A 90 -13.86 16.62 11.51
N GLY A 91 -14.56 16.11 10.50
CA GLY A 91 -15.26 14.83 10.57
C GLY A 91 -14.31 13.66 10.82
N ALA A 92 -13.15 13.64 10.15
CA ALA A 92 -12.12 12.64 10.38
C ALA A 92 -11.56 12.67 11.81
N LEU A 93 -11.24 13.88 12.35
CA LEU A 93 -10.82 14.04 13.73
C LEU A 93 -11.89 13.53 14.69
N ALA A 94 -13.17 13.90 14.49
CA ALA A 94 -14.25 13.45 15.34
C ALA A 94 -14.43 11.91 15.31
N THR A 95 -14.15 11.27 14.17
CA THR A 95 -14.20 9.82 14.05
C THR A 95 -13.06 9.16 14.83
N TYR A 96 -11.83 9.69 14.76
CA TYR A 96 -10.71 9.21 15.59
C TYR A 96 -10.92 9.47 17.07
N ASP A 97 -11.52 10.63 17.44
CA ASP A 97 -11.89 10.91 18.82
C ASP A 97 -12.88 9.87 19.38
N ALA A 98 -13.83 9.44 18.56
CA ALA A 98 -14.78 8.41 18.93
C ALA A 98 -14.10 7.02 19.10
N LEU A 99 -13.14 6.66 18.25
CA LEU A 99 -12.34 5.45 18.39
C LEU A 99 -11.55 5.45 19.70
N ILE A 100 -10.85 6.54 20.00
CA ILE A 100 -10.07 6.72 21.24
C ILE A 100 -10.99 6.73 22.47
N ALA A 101 -12.17 7.34 22.37
CA ALA A 101 -13.14 7.32 23.46
C ALA A 101 -13.72 5.92 23.70
N TYR A 102 -13.79 5.08 22.68
CA TYR A 102 -14.20 3.69 22.78
C TYR A 102 -13.11 2.80 23.39
N ASP A 103 -11.86 2.96 22.91
CA ASP A 103 -10.68 2.28 23.46
C ASP A 103 -9.53 3.29 23.62
N ASP A 104 -9.25 3.68 24.86
CA ASP A 104 -8.17 4.63 25.21
C ASP A 104 -6.76 4.03 25.07
N LYS A 105 -6.65 2.75 24.64
CA LYS A 105 -5.38 2.06 24.32
C LYS A 105 -5.23 1.74 22.85
N ASP A 106 -6.08 2.27 22.01
CA ASP A 106 -5.97 2.08 20.55
C ASP A 106 -4.81 2.93 19.99
N ALA A 107 -3.62 2.31 19.93
CA ALA A 107 -2.41 2.94 19.39
C ALA A 107 -2.59 3.41 17.94
N ALA A 108 -3.36 2.67 17.12
CA ALA A 108 -3.59 3.00 15.73
C ALA A 108 -4.47 4.25 15.58
N ALA A 109 -5.46 4.43 16.46
CA ALA A 109 -6.31 5.61 16.47
C ALA A 109 -5.52 6.88 16.83
N TYR A 110 -4.68 6.82 17.88
CA TYR A 110 -3.77 7.90 18.21
C TYR A 110 -2.79 8.21 17.08
N TYR A 111 -2.13 7.18 16.52
CA TYR A 111 -1.21 7.38 15.40
C TYR A 111 -1.89 8.05 14.20
N SER A 112 -3.06 7.57 13.81
CA SER A 112 -3.79 8.09 12.65
C SER A 112 -4.27 9.52 12.87
N ARG A 113 -4.74 9.87 14.10
CA ARG A 113 -5.11 11.23 14.45
C ARG A 113 -3.88 12.14 14.49
N GLY A 114 -2.75 11.66 15.00
CA GLY A 114 -1.47 12.38 14.97
C GLY A 114 -1.00 12.68 13.54
N CYS A 115 -1.12 11.74 12.62
CA CYS A 115 -0.84 11.97 11.21
C CYS A 115 -1.76 13.05 10.61
N LEU A 116 -3.04 13.04 10.96
CA LEU A 116 -3.99 14.06 10.50
C LEU A 116 -3.65 15.45 11.07
N HIS A 117 -3.30 15.56 12.35
CA HIS A 117 -2.80 16.80 12.94
C HIS A 117 -1.52 17.30 12.26
N LEU A 118 -0.59 16.38 11.92
CA LEU A 118 0.64 16.73 11.20
C LEU A 118 0.34 17.33 9.82
N GLN A 119 -0.60 16.74 9.07
CA GLN A 119 -1.04 17.25 7.77
C GLN A 119 -1.72 18.63 7.85
N ARG A 120 -2.32 18.95 8.99
CA ARG A 120 -2.90 20.27 9.29
C ARG A 120 -1.90 21.26 9.86
N TYR A 121 -0.62 20.88 9.95
CA TYR A 121 0.45 21.69 10.59
C TYR A 121 0.19 21.98 12.08
N GLU A 122 -0.52 21.11 12.76
CA GLU A 122 -0.86 21.16 14.18
C GLU A 122 0.15 20.29 14.98
N GLY A 123 1.42 20.69 14.97
CA GLY A 123 2.54 19.87 15.45
C GLY A 123 2.44 19.45 16.92
N GLU A 124 1.99 20.35 17.82
CA GLU A 124 1.84 20.03 19.25
C GLU A 124 0.85 18.88 19.47
N GLN A 125 -0.28 18.90 18.75
CA GLN A 125 -1.30 17.85 18.82
C GLN A 125 -0.77 16.55 18.22
N ALA A 126 -0.07 16.62 17.08
CA ALA A 126 0.54 15.46 16.45
C ALA A 126 1.54 14.75 17.38
N PHE A 127 2.43 15.51 18.03
CA PHE A 127 3.40 14.94 18.98
C PHE A 127 2.73 14.34 20.22
N ALA A 128 1.67 14.95 20.74
CA ALA A 128 0.91 14.41 21.87
C ALA A 128 0.26 13.07 21.50
N ASP A 129 -0.28 12.96 20.30
CA ASP A 129 -0.90 11.74 19.81
C ASP A 129 0.14 10.66 19.52
N PHE A 130 1.26 10.96 18.87
CA PHE A 130 2.34 9.99 18.66
C PHE A 130 2.92 9.51 20.00
N ALA A 131 3.06 10.36 20.99
CA ALA A 131 3.47 9.95 22.33
C ALA A 131 2.46 8.99 22.97
N SER A 132 1.15 9.24 22.79
CA SER A 132 0.08 8.36 23.27
C SER A 132 0.10 7.03 22.53
N ALA A 133 0.28 7.03 21.21
CA ALA A 133 0.36 5.83 20.40
C ALA A 133 1.48 4.89 20.87
N VAL A 134 2.70 5.39 21.03
CA VAL A 134 3.82 4.57 21.52
C VAL A 134 3.68 4.17 23.00
N ALA A 135 2.95 4.92 23.80
CA ALA A 135 2.63 4.51 25.17
C ALA A 135 1.63 3.36 25.22
N CYS A 136 0.73 3.28 24.24
CA CYS A 136 -0.24 2.18 24.10
C CYS A 136 0.40 0.89 23.54
N ASP A 137 1.37 1.01 22.62
CA ASP A 137 2.05 -0.14 22.00
C ASP A 137 3.58 0.09 21.97
N PRO A 138 4.25 0.01 23.13
CA PRO A 138 5.66 0.38 23.25
C PRO A 138 6.66 -0.62 22.64
N ASP A 139 6.21 -1.86 22.34
CA ASP A 139 7.07 -2.90 21.77
C ASP A 139 6.95 -3.02 20.24
N ASN A 140 6.23 -2.09 19.59
CA ASN A 140 5.97 -2.09 18.16
C ASN A 140 6.99 -1.25 17.38
N TYR A 141 8.02 -1.87 16.84
CA TYR A 141 9.03 -1.20 16.02
C TYR A 141 8.45 -0.46 14.81
N GLU A 142 7.43 -1.05 14.15
CA GLU A 142 6.81 -0.44 12.96
C GLU A 142 6.16 0.89 13.29
N LEU A 143 5.53 1.00 14.46
CA LEU A 143 4.93 2.25 14.90
C LEU A 143 5.98 3.38 15.01
N TYR A 144 7.14 3.10 15.62
CA TYR A 144 8.23 4.09 15.72
C TYR A 144 8.79 4.47 14.35
N ILE A 145 8.99 3.49 13.47
CA ILE A 145 9.48 3.71 12.09
C ILE A 145 8.46 4.55 11.31
N ASN A 146 7.17 4.23 11.39
CA ASN A 146 6.11 4.97 10.71
C ASN A 146 6.01 6.41 11.21
N ILE A 147 6.13 6.65 12.51
CA ILE A 147 6.18 7.99 13.08
C ILE A 147 7.37 8.77 12.52
N TYR A 148 8.57 8.17 12.52
CA TYR A 148 9.76 8.79 11.94
C TYR A 148 9.55 9.17 10.47
N GLN A 149 9.03 8.26 9.66
CA GLN A 149 8.82 8.48 8.22
C GLN A 149 7.82 9.62 7.97
N ASN A 150 6.73 9.65 8.74
CA ASN A 150 5.77 10.75 8.65
C ASN A 150 6.40 12.08 9.06
N LEU A 151 7.11 12.15 10.17
CA LEU A 151 7.78 13.37 10.62
C LEU A 151 8.84 13.84 9.61
N ALA A 152 9.64 12.92 9.06
CA ALA A 152 10.64 13.22 8.04
C ALA A 152 10.03 13.81 6.76
N ALA A 153 8.85 13.32 6.33
CA ALA A 153 8.12 13.87 5.18
C ALA A 153 7.71 15.34 5.37
N TYR A 154 7.58 15.78 6.63
CA TYR A 154 7.32 17.19 7.00
C TYR A 154 8.57 17.95 7.45
N ASN A 155 9.79 17.47 7.12
CA ASN A 155 11.08 18.04 7.51
C ASN A 155 11.35 18.09 9.02
N LEU A 156 10.66 17.26 9.81
CA LEU A 156 10.83 17.11 11.26
C LEU A 156 11.73 15.89 11.56
N ILE A 157 12.89 15.84 10.89
CA ILE A 157 13.79 14.66 10.91
C ILE A 157 14.35 14.42 12.30
N GLU A 158 14.77 15.46 13.01
CA GLU A 158 15.39 15.34 14.33
C GLU A 158 14.37 14.87 15.37
N GLU A 159 13.16 15.39 15.32
CA GLU A 159 12.05 14.94 16.17
C GLU A 159 11.68 13.49 15.87
N GLY A 160 11.72 13.10 14.60
CA GLY A 160 11.51 11.71 14.19
C GLY A 160 12.59 10.76 14.70
N LYS A 161 13.87 11.17 14.70
CA LYS A 161 14.98 10.37 15.23
C LYS A 161 14.83 10.07 16.73
N GLU A 162 14.15 10.93 17.48
CA GLU A 162 13.87 10.66 18.89
C GLU A 162 13.00 9.40 19.07
N TYR A 163 12.05 9.16 18.13
CA TYR A 163 11.23 7.93 18.13
C TYR A 163 12.05 6.71 17.74
N LEU A 164 12.93 6.81 16.75
CA LEU A 164 13.85 5.70 16.42
C LEU A 164 14.75 5.34 17.61
N ASN A 165 15.27 6.35 18.31
CA ASN A 165 16.10 6.12 19.49
C ASN A 165 15.34 5.43 20.63
N LYS A 166 14.07 5.76 20.84
CA LYS A 166 13.22 5.08 21.83
C LYS A 166 12.99 3.61 21.47
N ALA A 167 12.88 3.27 20.18
CA ALA A 167 12.69 1.91 19.73
C ALA A 167 13.86 0.97 20.09
N PHE A 168 15.08 1.48 20.32
CA PHE A 168 16.20 0.66 20.81
C PHE A 168 16.02 0.20 22.25
N GLU A 169 15.09 0.76 23.02
CA GLU A 169 14.78 0.30 24.37
C GLU A 169 14.00 -1.03 24.37
N ILE A 170 13.44 -1.44 23.22
CA ILE A 170 12.70 -2.70 23.05
C ILE A 170 13.65 -3.88 23.18
N LYS A 171 13.43 -4.69 24.23
CA LYS A 171 14.33 -5.80 24.59
C LYS A 171 14.10 -7.03 23.71
N GLY A 172 15.18 -7.75 23.47
CA GLY A 172 15.19 -9.05 22.81
C GLY A 172 16.23 -9.11 21.69
N ASP A 173 16.53 -10.35 21.28
CA ASP A 173 17.59 -10.65 20.31
C ASP A 173 17.17 -11.75 19.33
N ASN A 174 15.86 -11.97 19.15
CA ASN A 174 15.37 -12.87 18.13
C ASN A 174 15.63 -12.29 16.71
N ALA A 175 15.50 -13.12 15.69
CA ALA A 175 15.79 -12.74 14.30
C ALA A 175 15.00 -11.48 13.85
N GLU A 176 13.76 -11.36 14.28
CA GLU A 176 12.87 -10.25 13.94
C GLU A 176 13.35 -8.94 14.57
N LYS A 177 13.59 -8.93 15.90
CA LYS A 177 14.04 -7.73 16.62
C LYS A 177 15.43 -7.25 16.16
N LEU A 178 16.33 -8.19 15.83
CA LEU A 178 17.61 -7.86 15.21
C LEU A 178 17.42 -7.19 13.84
N THR A 179 16.48 -7.69 13.05
CA THR A 179 16.16 -7.09 11.74
C THR A 179 15.63 -5.67 11.90
N TYR A 180 14.70 -5.43 12.84
CA TYR A 180 14.20 -4.08 13.10
C TYR A 180 15.31 -3.14 13.62
N ARG A 181 16.18 -3.58 14.52
CA ARG A 181 17.32 -2.74 14.95
C ARG A 181 18.26 -2.40 13.79
N GLY A 182 18.51 -3.35 12.90
CA GLY A 182 19.24 -3.07 11.66
C GLY A 182 18.57 -2.02 10.80
N GLU A 183 17.23 -2.06 10.71
CA GLU A 183 16.46 -1.04 9.99
C GLU A 183 16.48 0.33 10.68
N LEU A 184 16.40 0.38 12.01
CA LEU A 184 16.57 1.63 12.76
C LEU A 184 17.95 2.27 12.49
N TYR A 185 19.03 1.47 12.52
CA TYR A 185 20.38 1.95 12.21
C TYR A 185 20.49 2.43 10.75
N LEU A 186 19.85 1.74 9.79
CA LEU A 186 19.78 2.20 8.40
C LEU A 186 19.15 3.59 8.32
N LEU A 187 18.00 3.79 8.98
CA LEU A 187 17.28 5.08 8.98
C LEU A 187 18.05 6.20 9.66
N LEU A 188 18.92 5.86 10.63
CA LEU A 188 19.84 6.79 11.27
C LEU A 188 21.12 7.05 10.46
N GLY A 189 21.36 6.30 9.38
CA GLY A 189 22.58 6.36 8.59
C GLY A 189 23.80 5.67 9.23
N GLU A 190 23.57 4.85 10.27
CA GLU A 190 24.60 4.13 11.02
C GLU A 190 24.85 2.74 10.40
N TYR A 191 25.37 2.72 9.16
CA TYR A 191 25.44 1.53 8.32
C TYR A 191 26.25 0.38 8.92
N ASP A 192 27.37 0.65 9.60
CA ASP A 192 28.18 -0.42 10.22
C ASP A 192 27.42 -1.14 11.34
N HIS A 193 26.66 -0.41 12.14
CA HIS A 193 25.80 -0.99 13.16
C HIS A 193 24.65 -1.78 12.54
N ALA A 194 24.04 -1.24 11.46
CA ALA A 194 23.00 -1.94 10.71
C ALA A 194 23.49 -3.29 10.20
N ILE A 195 24.66 -3.33 9.56
CA ILE A 195 25.28 -4.56 9.04
C ILE A 195 25.51 -5.58 10.16
N GLY A 196 25.98 -5.13 11.33
CA GLY A 196 26.20 -6.01 12.49
C GLY A 196 24.91 -6.69 12.97
N GLU A 197 23.84 -5.92 13.18
CA GLU A 197 22.53 -6.45 13.62
C GLU A 197 21.91 -7.36 12.56
N LEU A 198 21.98 -6.95 11.29
CA LEU A 198 21.43 -7.73 10.19
C LEU A 198 22.18 -9.04 9.94
N THR A 199 23.51 -9.05 10.11
CA THR A 199 24.30 -10.28 10.04
C THR A 199 23.84 -11.26 11.11
N ALA A 200 23.68 -10.81 12.35
CA ALA A 200 23.16 -11.64 13.43
C ALA A 200 21.71 -12.10 13.18
N ALA A 201 20.89 -11.26 12.53
CA ALA A 201 19.53 -11.63 12.13
C ALA A 201 19.53 -12.73 11.05
N LEU A 202 20.42 -12.65 10.06
CA LEU A 202 20.59 -13.67 9.02
C LEU A 202 21.03 -15.00 9.61
N GLU A 203 21.99 -15.00 10.55
CA GLU A 203 22.43 -16.20 11.27
C GLU A 203 21.28 -16.88 12.03
N LYS A 204 20.29 -16.09 12.49
CA LYS A 204 19.07 -16.59 13.14
C LYS A 204 17.93 -16.89 12.15
N GLY A 205 18.16 -16.79 10.85
CA GLY A 205 17.22 -17.18 9.78
C GLY A 205 16.24 -16.11 9.37
N SER A 206 16.50 -14.82 9.65
CA SER A 206 15.66 -13.73 9.14
C SER A 206 15.84 -13.55 7.63
N ARG A 207 14.84 -13.90 6.86
CA ARG A 207 14.82 -13.59 5.42
C ARG A 207 14.72 -12.09 5.14
N ARG A 208 13.90 -11.36 5.93
CA ARG A 208 13.71 -9.90 5.79
C ARG A 208 15.02 -9.13 5.99
N ALA A 209 15.97 -9.70 6.76
CA ALA A 209 17.28 -9.08 6.92
C ALA A 209 18.06 -8.95 5.60
N ASN A 210 17.82 -9.82 4.60
CA ASN A 210 18.41 -9.64 3.27
C ASN A 210 17.88 -8.36 2.60
N LEU A 211 16.58 -8.08 2.70
CA LEU A 211 15.98 -6.85 2.14
C LEU A 211 16.60 -5.60 2.78
N ILE A 212 16.69 -5.58 4.11
CA ILE A 212 17.25 -4.42 4.80
C ILE A 212 18.76 -4.29 4.54
N MET A 213 19.51 -5.42 4.47
CA MET A 213 20.92 -5.43 4.10
C MET A 213 21.15 -4.86 2.69
N ALA A 214 20.29 -5.23 1.74
CA ALA A 214 20.34 -4.69 0.38
C ALA A 214 20.16 -3.16 0.39
N ARG A 215 19.18 -2.65 1.15
CA ARG A 215 18.95 -1.20 1.31
C ARG A 215 20.11 -0.49 2.00
N VAL A 216 20.81 -1.14 2.93
CA VAL A 216 22.03 -0.60 3.56
C VAL A 216 23.13 -0.41 2.51
N TYR A 217 23.42 -1.43 1.71
CA TYR A 217 24.44 -1.35 0.67
C TYR A 217 24.06 -0.38 -0.46
N ASP A 218 22.80 -0.30 -0.80
CA ASP A 218 22.28 0.67 -1.76
C ASP A 218 22.50 2.11 -1.26
N ALA A 219 22.18 2.38 0.00
CA ALA A 219 22.44 3.67 0.64
C ALA A 219 23.95 4.01 0.74
N GLN A 220 24.83 3.00 0.80
CA GLN A 220 26.28 3.17 0.72
C GLN A 220 26.82 3.33 -0.71
N GLY A 221 25.97 3.11 -1.75
CA GLY A 221 26.38 3.10 -3.15
C GLY A 221 27.10 1.83 -3.60
N ASP A 222 27.08 0.77 -2.80
CA ASP A 222 27.62 -0.56 -3.17
C ASP A 222 26.55 -1.39 -3.89
N ALA A 223 26.34 -1.05 -5.17
CA ALA A 223 25.36 -1.71 -6.02
C ALA A 223 25.57 -3.24 -6.15
N ALA A 224 26.81 -3.73 -6.08
CA ALA A 224 27.11 -5.16 -6.23
C ALA A 224 26.64 -5.97 -5.00
N SER A 225 26.90 -5.44 -3.81
CA SER A 225 26.41 -6.03 -2.57
C SER A 225 24.91 -5.91 -2.45
N ALA A 226 24.34 -4.74 -2.77
CA ALA A 226 22.89 -4.51 -2.78
C ALA A 226 22.17 -5.55 -3.66
N GLU A 227 22.61 -5.73 -4.90
CA GLU A 227 22.05 -6.72 -5.83
C GLU A 227 22.10 -8.15 -5.27
N THR A 228 23.22 -8.51 -4.64
CA THR A 228 23.38 -9.84 -4.04
C THR A 228 22.32 -10.10 -2.99
N TYR A 229 22.08 -9.14 -2.11
CA TYR A 229 21.10 -9.27 -1.04
C TYR A 229 19.65 -9.13 -1.54
N TYR A 230 19.35 -8.27 -2.52
CA TYR A 230 18.03 -8.25 -3.15
C TYR A 230 17.69 -9.59 -3.83
N LYS A 231 18.65 -10.18 -4.56
CA LYS A 231 18.48 -11.51 -5.15
C LYS A 231 18.29 -12.59 -4.09
N ALA A 232 19.02 -12.54 -2.98
CA ALA A 232 18.81 -13.46 -1.87
C ALA A 232 17.42 -13.32 -1.23
N TYR A 233 16.91 -12.10 -1.12
CA TYR A 233 15.54 -11.86 -0.65
C TYR A 233 14.50 -12.34 -1.66
N ALA A 234 14.75 -12.18 -2.95
CA ALA A 234 13.84 -12.57 -4.04
C ALA A 234 13.80 -14.09 -4.30
N GLN A 235 14.80 -14.85 -3.81
CA GLN A 235 14.75 -16.31 -3.87
C GLN A 235 13.47 -16.80 -3.17
N ASP A 236 12.83 -17.84 -3.66
CA ASP A 236 11.57 -18.41 -3.16
C ASP A 236 10.27 -17.69 -3.58
N GLY A 237 10.32 -16.73 -4.52
CA GLY A 237 9.12 -16.10 -5.11
C GLY A 237 8.28 -15.28 -4.13
N LYS A 238 8.89 -14.77 -3.06
CA LYS A 238 8.23 -13.97 -2.01
C LYS A 238 8.68 -12.50 -2.01
N ALA A 239 9.36 -12.06 -3.05
CA ALA A 239 9.69 -10.65 -3.22
C ALA A 239 8.45 -9.83 -3.48
N ASP A 240 8.50 -8.56 -3.11
CA ASP A 240 7.50 -7.57 -3.43
C ASP A 240 7.85 -6.80 -4.72
N SER A 241 6.92 -6.00 -5.20
CA SER A 241 7.11 -5.20 -6.41
C SER A 241 8.21 -4.13 -6.23
N GLU A 242 8.45 -3.66 -5.02
CA GLU A 242 9.52 -2.72 -4.71
C GLU A 242 10.90 -3.36 -4.89
N THR A 243 11.07 -4.60 -4.44
CA THR A 243 12.31 -5.36 -4.65
C THR A 243 12.57 -5.59 -6.14
N MET A 244 11.53 -5.89 -6.93
CA MET A 244 11.68 -6.06 -8.37
C MET A 244 12.10 -4.74 -9.02
N ASN A 245 11.54 -3.61 -8.60
CA ASN A 245 11.93 -2.29 -9.08
C ASN A 245 13.40 -1.97 -8.74
N ALA A 246 13.83 -2.23 -7.51
CA ALA A 246 15.23 -2.02 -7.11
C ALA A 246 16.22 -2.85 -7.95
N LEU A 247 15.89 -4.13 -8.22
CA LEU A 247 16.69 -4.97 -9.13
C LEU A 247 16.71 -4.45 -10.56
N ALA A 248 15.56 -3.93 -11.05
CA ALA A 248 15.49 -3.31 -12.37
C ALA A 248 16.37 -2.05 -12.46
N GLU A 249 16.33 -1.17 -11.47
CA GLU A 249 17.17 0.04 -11.41
C GLU A 249 18.66 -0.30 -11.38
N LEU A 250 19.07 -1.33 -10.64
CA LEU A 250 20.44 -1.83 -10.65
C LEU A 250 20.88 -2.36 -12.02
N GLU A 251 20.01 -3.04 -12.75
CA GLU A 251 20.29 -3.49 -14.12
C GLU A 251 20.33 -2.30 -15.12
N MET A 252 19.44 -1.31 -14.96
CA MET A 252 19.46 -0.07 -15.75
C MET A 252 20.77 0.70 -15.53
N ALA A 253 21.25 0.80 -14.30
CA ALA A 253 22.53 1.44 -13.98
C ALA A 253 23.72 0.75 -14.68
N LYS A 254 23.63 -0.56 -14.94
CA LYS A 254 24.59 -1.33 -15.75
C LYS A 254 24.32 -1.23 -17.26
N GLN A 255 23.31 -0.46 -17.68
CA GLN A 255 22.81 -0.37 -19.07
C GLN A 255 22.27 -1.73 -19.60
N ASN A 256 21.93 -2.65 -18.72
CA ASN A 256 21.27 -3.91 -19.09
C ASN A 256 19.76 -3.75 -19.11
N TYR A 257 19.25 -2.97 -20.06
CA TYR A 257 17.82 -2.64 -20.14
C TYR A 257 16.92 -3.85 -20.42
N THR A 258 17.43 -4.88 -21.08
CA THR A 258 16.70 -6.15 -21.26
C THR A 258 16.52 -6.87 -19.93
N GLY A 259 17.58 -7.01 -19.13
CA GLY A 259 17.49 -7.59 -17.80
C GLY A 259 16.61 -6.78 -16.84
N ALA A 260 16.69 -5.45 -16.94
CA ALA A 260 15.83 -4.54 -16.18
C ALA A 260 14.35 -4.75 -16.54
N LEU A 261 14.02 -4.87 -17.84
CA LEU A 261 12.66 -5.10 -18.31
C LEU A 261 12.07 -6.41 -17.78
N ASP A 262 12.89 -7.46 -17.65
CA ASP A 262 12.46 -8.73 -17.06
C ASP A 262 12.01 -8.56 -15.60
N TYR A 263 12.77 -7.79 -14.79
CA TYR A 263 12.39 -7.49 -13.40
C TYR A 263 11.16 -6.59 -13.32
N VAL A 264 11.08 -5.55 -14.14
CA VAL A 264 9.90 -4.66 -14.21
C VAL A 264 8.63 -5.46 -14.53
N ASN A 265 8.69 -6.34 -15.53
CA ASN A 265 7.55 -7.17 -15.91
C ASN A 265 7.14 -8.14 -14.80
N GLN A 266 8.11 -8.72 -14.07
CA GLN A 266 7.82 -9.54 -12.89
C GLN A 266 7.11 -8.72 -11.79
N GLY A 267 7.57 -7.51 -11.50
CA GLY A 267 6.94 -6.61 -10.52
C GLY A 267 5.51 -6.24 -10.90
N LEU A 268 5.28 -5.88 -12.16
CA LEU A 268 3.95 -5.53 -12.67
C LEU A 268 2.95 -6.71 -12.70
N ALA A 269 3.46 -7.94 -12.81
CA ALA A 269 2.65 -9.16 -12.82
C ALA A 269 2.25 -9.66 -11.42
N MET A 270 2.72 -9.05 -10.35
CA MET A 270 2.38 -9.44 -8.98
C MET A 270 0.92 -9.13 -8.64
N GLU A 271 0.35 -9.89 -7.71
CA GLU A 271 -1.02 -9.68 -7.23
C GLU A 271 -1.17 -8.32 -6.52
N GLN A 272 -0.15 -7.91 -5.76
CA GLN A 272 -0.08 -6.62 -5.08
C GLN A 272 1.10 -5.81 -5.63
N VAL A 273 0.81 -4.70 -6.29
CA VAL A 273 1.79 -3.78 -6.87
C VAL A 273 1.64 -2.42 -6.20
N THR A 274 2.52 -2.14 -5.24
CA THR A 274 2.50 -0.88 -4.45
C THR A 274 3.10 0.29 -5.20
N ASN A 275 4.07 0.03 -6.08
CA ASN A 275 4.85 1.00 -6.85
C ASN A 275 4.63 0.87 -8.37
N ARG A 276 3.36 0.67 -8.78
CA ARG A 276 3.00 0.50 -10.20
C ARG A 276 3.46 1.66 -11.07
N ARG A 277 3.40 2.89 -10.53
CA ARG A 277 3.79 4.11 -11.24
C ARG A 277 5.26 4.05 -11.64
N GLU A 278 6.14 3.78 -10.70
CA GLU A 278 7.59 3.69 -10.88
C GLU A 278 7.97 2.54 -11.82
N LEU A 279 7.34 1.39 -11.65
CA LEU A 279 7.56 0.23 -12.54
C LEU A 279 7.15 0.54 -13.99
N MET A 280 6.02 1.20 -14.22
CA MET A 280 5.60 1.56 -15.58
C MET A 280 6.52 2.62 -16.19
N GLN A 281 7.04 3.58 -15.41
CA GLN A 281 8.05 4.55 -15.88
C GLN A 281 9.33 3.82 -16.30
N ASN A 282 9.84 2.91 -15.46
CA ASN A 282 11.01 2.10 -15.78
C ASN A 282 10.77 1.19 -17.00
N GLN A 283 9.54 0.68 -17.18
CA GLN A 283 9.16 -0.10 -18.36
C GLN A 283 9.28 0.72 -19.65
N ILE A 284 8.75 1.94 -19.66
CA ILE A 284 8.85 2.86 -20.81
C ILE A 284 10.34 3.09 -21.14
N ILE A 285 11.14 3.46 -20.13
CA ILE A 285 12.58 3.71 -20.31
C ILE A 285 13.28 2.48 -20.90
N CYS A 286 13.07 1.31 -20.34
CA CYS A 286 13.71 0.08 -20.81
C CYS A 286 13.31 -0.28 -22.24
N LEU A 287 12.04 -0.11 -22.62
CA LEU A 287 11.55 -0.35 -23.98
C LEU A 287 12.17 0.64 -24.98
N GLU A 288 12.33 1.90 -24.63
CA GLU A 288 12.99 2.89 -25.47
C GLU A 288 14.47 2.56 -25.70
N TYR A 289 15.20 2.22 -24.63
CA TYR A 289 16.62 1.84 -24.75
C TYR A 289 16.84 0.52 -25.46
N THR A 290 15.84 -0.37 -25.49
CA THR A 290 15.87 -1.60 -26.31
C THR A 290 15.31 -1.40 -27.72
N ALA A 291 14.98 -0.16 -28.09
CA ALA A 291 14.41 0.25 -29.37
C ALA A 291 13.01 -0.36 -29.67
N ASP A 292 12.30 -0.85 -28.66
CA ASP A 292 10.90 -1.25 -28.80
C ASP A 292 9.96 -0.04 -28.58
N PHE A 293 9.96 0.88 -29.52
CA PHE A 293 9.13 2.08 -29.47
C PHE A 293 7.62 1.77 -29.55
N ASN A 294 7.25 0.64 -30.15
CA ASN A 294 5.85 0.23 -30.20
C ASN A 294 5.38 -0.25 -28.82
N GLY A 295 6.19 -1.06 -28.15
CA GLY A 295 5.93 -1.45 -26.75
C GLY A 295 5.88 -0.24 -25.82
N ALA A 296 6.85 0.67 -25.92
CA ALA A 296 6.89 1.91 -25.14
C ALA A 296 5.61 2.74 -25.37
N TRP A 297 5.16 2.87 -26.62
CA TRP A 297 3.92 3.58 -26.95
C TRP A 297 2.68 2.98 -26.32
N GLN A 298 2.54 1.67 -26.24
CA GLN A 298 1.43 1.01 -25.56
C GLN A 298 1.45 1.30 -24.06
N VAL A 299 2.61 1.14 -23.42
CA VAL A 299 2.76 1.38 -21.97
C VAL A 299 2.49 2.84 -21.63
N VAL A 300 2.97 3.81 -22.41
CA VAL A 300 2.74 5.24 -22.14
C VAL A 300 1.26 5.62 -22.25
N GLN A 301 0.50 4.98 -23.16
CA GLN A 301 -0.94 5.20 -23.26
C GLN A 301 -1.68 4.70 -22.01
N GLU A 302 -1.32 3.50 -21.52
CA GLU A 302 -1.88 2.95 -20.27
C GLU A 302 -1.50 3.81 -19.07
N TYR A 303 -0.24 4.24 -19.00
CA TYR A 303 0.23 5.13 -17.95
C TYR A 303 -0.54 6.44 -17.91
N MET A 304 -0.73 7.10 -19.06
CA MET A 304 -1.46 8.36 -19.16
C MET A 304 -2.95 8.23 -18.83
N ALA A 305 -3.53 7.05 -19.02
CA ALA A 305 -4.90 6.78 -18.58
C ALA A 305 -5.02 6.71 -17.04
N LEU A 306 -3.99 6.21 -16.37
CA LEU A 306 -3.93 6.08 -14.90
C LEU A 306 -3.42 7.37 -14.23
N TYR A 307 -2.45 8.06 -14.84
CA TYR A 307 -1.72 9.20 -14.27
C TYR A 307 -1.68 10.41 -15.23
N PRO A 308 -2.84 11.01 -15.59
CA PRO A 308 -2.93 12.01 -16.66
C PRO A 308 -2.19 13.33 -16.37
N SER A 309 -1.89 13.62 -15.11
CA SER A 309 -1.21 14.87 -14.68
C SER A 309 0.31 14.75 -14.57
N ASP A 310 0.91 13.59 -14.88
CA ASP A 310 2.35 13.40 -14.82
C ASP A 310 3.07 14.12 -15.96
N ALA A 311 3.74 15.24 -15.65
CA ALA A 311 4.37 16.09 -16.64
C ALA A 311 5.61 15.45 -17.32
N GLU A 312 6.28 14.50 -16.68
CA GLU A 312 7.43 13.80 -17.26
C GLU A 312 6.97 12.84 -18.34
N VAL A 313 6.00 12.01 -18.01
CA VAL A 313 5.46 11.04 -18.96
C VAL A 313 4.61 11.70 -20.05
N GLN A 314 4.02 12.89 -19.81
CA GLN A 314 3.42 13.68 -20.88
C GLN A 314 4.43 14.04 -21.99
N ARG A 315 5.68 14.34 -21.63
CA ARG A 315 6.75 14.61 -22.62
C ARG A 315 7.09 13.36 -23.41
N GLU A 316 7.23 12.22 -22.74
CA GLU A 316 7.47 10.93 -23.39
C GLU A 316 6.30 10.53 -24.31
N TYR A 317 5.06 10.76 -23.87
CA TYR A 317 3.89 10.54 -24.70
C TYR A 317 3.95 11.34 -26.02
N VAL A 318 4.31 12.62 -25.97
CA VAL A 318 4.43 13.45 -27.17
C VAL A 318 5.56 12.94 -28.07
N PHE A 319 6.70 12.57 -27.50
CA PHE A 319 7.85 12.04 -28.23
C PHE A 319 7.52 10.73 -28.95
N LEU A 320 6.96 9.74 -28.22
CA LEU A 320 6.59 8.45 -28.79
C LEU A 320 5.46 8.57 -29.82
N LYS A 321 4.51 9.48 -29.60
CA LYS A 321 3.46 9.77 -30.58
C LYS A 321 4.01 10.29 -31.90
N SER A 322 5.03 11.13 -31.88
CA SER A 322 5.66 11.63 -33.11
C SER A 322 6.33 10.51 -33.89
N ARG A 323 6.97 9.55 -33.23
CA ARG A 323 7.61 8.38 -33.86
C ARG A 323 6.61 7.40 -34.49
N GLN A 324 5.40 7.29 -33.94
CA GLN A 324 4.34 6.46 -34.55
C GLN A 324 3.89 7.03 -35.92
N GLY A 325 3.97 8.35 -36.09
CA GLY A 325 3.71 8.98 -37.37
C GLY A 325 4.80 8.69 -38.41
N ASP A 326 6.05 8.63 -38.00
CA ASP A 326 7.19 8.33 -38.87
C ASP A 326 7.21 6.86 -39.30
N THR A 327 6.93 5.91 -38.39
CA THR A 327 6.83 4.47 -38.73
C THR A 327 5.68 4.17 -39.66
N ALA A 328 4.52 4.80 -39.51
CA ALA A 328 3.41 4.65 -40.42
C ALA A 328 3.72 5.18 -41.84
N GLN A 329 4.60 6.19 -41.93
CA GLN A 329 5.05 6.73 -43.19
C GLN A 329 6.12 5.84 -43.87
N GLU A 330 7.00 5.24 -43.09
CA GLU A 330 7.97 4.24 -43.55
C GLU A 330 7.27 2.94 -44.02
N GLU A 331 6.32 2.41 -43.29
CA GLU A 331 5.50 1.25 -43.70
C GLU A 331 4.72 1.51 -45.00
N HIS A 332 4.21 2.74 -45.18
CA HIS A 332 3.51 3.12 -46.40
C HIS A 332 4.46 3.18 -47.60
N ILE A 333 5.67 3.67 -47.40
CA ILE A 333 6.72 3.73 -48.43
C ILE A 333 7.23 2.34 -48.80
N GLU A 334 7.43 1.44 -47.81
CA GLU A 334 7.81 0.04 -48.06
C GLU A 334 6.72 -0.73 -48.81
N ALA A 335 5.45 -0.52 -48.47
CA ALA A 335 4.31 -1.12 -49.15
C ALA A 335 4.21 -0.62 -50.61
N GLU A 336 4.45 0.67 -50.87
CA GLU A 336 4.47 1.24 -52.24
C GLU A 336 5.65 0.70 -53.06
N VAL A 337 6.82 0.52 -52.42
CA VAL A 337 8.00 -0.06 -53.09
C VAL A 337 7.79 -1.53 -53.46
N GLN A 338 7.14 -2.31 -52.55
CA GLN A 338 6.84 -3.71 -52.81
C GLN A 338 5.77 -3.87 -53.93
N THR A 339 4.76 -3.00 -53.96
CA THR A 339 3.71 -3.04 -55.02
C THR A 339 4.22 -2.49 -56.33
N GLY A 340 5.20 -1.57 -56.31
CA GLY A 340 5.84 -1.01 -57.54
C GLY A 340 6.79 -1.96 -58.24
N THR A 341 7.33 -2.98 -57.57
CA THR A 341 8.22 -4.00 -58.14
C THR A 341 7.49 -5.13 -58.84
N GLU A 342 6.20 -5.33 -58.66
CA GLU A 342 5.39 -6.37 -59.37
C GLU A 342 4.84 -5.95 -60.73
N GLN A 343 5.05 -4.68 -61.15
CA GLN A 343 4.61 -4.19 -62.46
C GLN A 343 5.79 -3.87 -63.38
N ALA A 344 6.69 -4.80 -63.66
CA ALA A 344 7.56 -4.71 -64.81
C ALA A 344 6.91 -5.38 -66.02
N PRO A 345 6.69 -4.67 -67.13
CA PRO A 345 6.06 -5.28 -68.32
C PRO A 345 7.00 -6.28 -68.97
N GLN A 346 6.57 -7.51 -69.14
CA GLN A 346 7.18 -8.49 -70.07
C GLN A 346 6.99 -7.97 -71.51
N GLN A 347 8.07 -7.59 -72.14
CA GLN A 347 8.20 -7.48 -73.57
C GLN A 347 9.04 -8.62 -74.13
#